data_e92e605925313d725a741a2df6b4f2f6
#
_entry.id   e92e605925313d725a741a2df6b4f2f6
#
_cell.length_a   1.000
_cell.length_b   1.000
_cell.length_c   1.000
_cell.angle_alpha   90.00
_cell.angle_beta   90.00
_cell.angle_gamma   90.00
#
_symmetry.space_group_name_H-M   'P 1'
#
loop_
_entity.id
_entity.type
_entity.pdbx_description
1 polymer ?
#
loop_
_entity_poly.entity_id
_entity_poly.type
_entity_poly.pdbx_seq_one_letter_code
_entity_poly.pdbx_strand_id
1 'polypeptide(L)'
;MEKFELHILGCGSALPTTRHFPTSQIVNVRDKLFMIDCGEGAQLQFRKSHLKFSRLNHIFISHLHGDHCFGLLGLISTLNLLGRTACLLYTSDAADDLI
;
A
#
# COMPACT_ATOMS: atom_id res chain seq x y z
N MET A 1 -9.51 12.44 20.37
CA MET A 1 -9.24 11.01 20.55
C MET A 1 -8.29 10.52 19.47
N GLU A 2 -7.28 9.76 19.87
CA GLU A 2 -6.32 9.24 18.92
C GLU A 2 -6.96 8.15 18.07
N LYS A 3 -6.69 8.18 16.76
CA LYS A 3 -7.23 7.24 15.81
C LYS A 3 -6.20 6.13 15.53
N PHE A 4 -6.64 4.89 15.62
CA PHE A 4 -5.86 3.74 15.21
C PHE A 4 -6.80 2.80 14.46
N GLU A 5 -6.58 2.62 13.16
CA GLU A 5 -7.45 1.82 12.31
C GLU A 5 -6.64 0.94 11.38
N LEU A 6 -7.20 -0.22 11.06
CA LEU A 6 -6.65 -1.09 10.04
C LEU A 6 -7.67 -1.20 8.90
N HIS A 7 -7.27 -0.87 7.70
CA HIS A 7 -8.09 -1.00 6.50
C HIS A 7 -7.50 -2.10 5.61
N ILE A 8 -8.29 -3.12 5.32
CA ILE A 8 -7.88 -4.20 4.42
C ILE A 8 -8.31 -3.83 3.01
N LEU A 9 -7.36 -3.47 2.16
CA LEU A 9 -7.63 -3.13 0.77
C LEU A 9 -7.68 -4.38 -0.11
N GLY A 10 -6.90 -5.38 0.26
CA GLY A 10 -6.88 -6.66 -0.40
C GLY A 10 -6.32 -7.74 0.51
N CYS A 11 -6.89 -8.93 0.44
CA CYS A 11 -6.45 -10.08 1.22
C CYS A 11 -6.37 -11.35 0.38
N GLY A 12 -6.46 -11.21 -0.96
CA GLY A 12 -6.37 -12.32 -1.87
C GLY A 12 -4.94 -12.77 -2.10
N SER A 13 -4.81 -13.90 -2.79
CA SER A 13 -3.51 -14.43 -3.20
C SER A 13 -3.06 -13.77 -4.52
N ALA A 14 -2.10 -14.38 -5.22
CA ALA A 14 -1.50 -13.80 -6.41
C ALA A 14 -2.50 -13.56 -7.55
N LEU A 15 -3.57 -14.35 -7.63
CA LEU A 15 -4.57 -14.19 -8.67
C LEU A 15 -5.68 -13.24 -8.21
N PRO A 16 -5.81 -12.04 -8.80
CA PRO A 16 -6.89 -11.15 -8.44
C PRO A 16 -8.23 -11.68 -8.93
N THR A 17 -9.29 -11.46 -8.17
CA THR A 17 -10.66 -11.85 -8.53
C THR A 17 -11.56 -10.64 -8.42
N THR A 18 -12.81 -10.78 -8.85
CA THR A 18 -13.79 -9.70 -8.74
C THR A 18 -14.16 -9.37 -7.30
N ARG A 19 -13.91 -10.27 -6.36
CA ARG A 19 -14.24 -10.09 -4.94
C ARG A 19 -13.02 -9.83 -4.07
N HIS A 20 -11.86 -10.31 -4.50
CA HIS A 20 -10.64 -10.23 -3.68
C HIS A 20 -9.48 -9.71 -4.51
N PHE A 21 -8.88 -8.63 -4.04
CA PHE A 21 -7.68 -8.08 -4.62
C PHE A 21 -6.45 -8.66 -3.92
N PRO A 22 -5.28 -8.70 -4.58
CA PRO A 22 -4.05 -9.09 -3.93
C PRO A 22 -3.74 -8.23 -2.71
N THR A 23 -2.85 -8.71 -1.87
CA THR A 23 -2.62 -8.16 -0.54
C THR A 23 -2.27 -6.68 -0.52
N SER A 24 -2.96 -5.94 0.33
CA SER A 24 -2.63 -4.56 0.68
C SER A 24 -3.42 -4.17 1.92
N GLN A 25 -2.76 -3.58 2.90
CA GLN A 25 -3.39 -3.09 4.11
C GLN A 25 -2.94 -1.67 4.39
N ILE A 26 -3.81 -0.89 5.02
CA ILE A 26 -3.49 0.45 5.49
C ILE A 26 -3.63 0.49 7.00
N VAL A 27 -2.59 0.92 7.68
CA VAL A 27 -2.65 1.23 9.11
C VAL A 27 -2.76 2.74 9.25
N ASN A 28 -3.80 3.19 9.91
CA ASN A 28 -4.02 4.60 10.20
C ASN A 28 -3.69 4.86 11.67
N VAL A 29 -2.65 5.66 11.91
CA VAL A 29 -2.24 6.06 13.24
C VAL A 29 -2.30 7.57 13.31
N ARG A 30 -3.28 8.11 14.02
CA ARG A 30 -3.47 9.57 14.17
C ARG A 30 -3.51 10.29 12.83
N ASP A 31 -4.24 9.72 11.88
CA ASP A 31 -4.38 10.23 10.50
C ASP A 31 -3.10 10.20 9.67
N LYS A 32 -2.08 9.46 10.10
CA LYS A 32 -0.92 9.12 9.29
C LYS A 32 -1.13 7.73 8.74
N LEU A 33 -1.01 7.59 7.43
CA LEU A 33 -1.29 6.33 6.75
C LEU A 33 0.00 5.61 6.39
N PHE A 34 0.02 4.32 6.70
CA PHE A 34 1.11 3.41 6.39
C PHE A 34 0.52 2.27 5.55
N MET A 35 1.03 2.08 4.34
CA MET A 35 0.59 0.99 3.48
C MET A 35 1.52 -0.21 3.68
N ILE A 36 0.93 -1.39 3.87
CA ILE A 36 1.66 -2.65 3.96
C ILE A 36 1.26 -3.48 2.76
N ASP A 37 2.21 -3.73 1.88
CA ASP A 37 2.06 -4.36 0.57
C ASP A 37 1.15 -3.54 -0.35
N CYS A 38 1.42 -3.61 -1.63
CA CYS A 38 0.71 -2.86 -2.65
C CYS A 38 0.45 -3.77 -3.83
N GLY A 39 -0.50 -4.67 -3.66
CA GLY A 39 -0.93 -5.58 -4.72
C GLY A 39 -1.66 -4.85 -5.83
N GLU A 40 -1.93 -5.56 -6.91
CA GLU A 40 -2.63 -5.01 -8.06
C GLU A 40 -3.98 -4.45 -7.64
N GLY A 41 -4.28 -3.23 -8.07
CA GLY A 41 -5.55 -2.56 -7.75
C GLY A 41 -5.60 -1.88 -6.40
N ALA A 42 -4.52 -1.91 -5.61
CA ALA A 42 -4.50 -1.32 -4.27
C ALA A 42 -4.87 0.15 -4.27
N GLN A 43 -4.41 0.94 -5.25
CA GLN A 43 -4.71 2.36 -5.28
C GLN A 43 -6.20 2.62 -5.51
N LEU A 44 -6.89 1.79 -6.28
CA LEU A 44 -8.32 1.93 -6.50
C LEU A 44 -9.10 1.64 -5.22
N GLN A 45 -8.69 0.60 -4.50
CA GLN A 45 -9.31 0.27 -3.22
C GLN A 45 -9.04 1.35 -2.18
N PHE A 46 -7.84 1.93 -2.21
CA PHE A 46 -7.49 3.05 -1.35
C PHE A 46 -8.45 4.22 -1.58
N ARG A 47 -8.72 4.55 -2.85
CA ARG A 47 -9.67 5.61 -3.20
C ARG A 47 -11.10 5.27 -2.80
N LYS A 48 -11.52 4.02 -3.02
CA LYS A 48 -12.86 3.57 -2.63
C LYS A 48 -13.08 3.66 -1.12
N SER A 49 -12.04 3.51 -0.34
CA SER A 49 -12.10 3.61 1.12
C SER A 49 -12.10 5.06 1.62
N HIS A 50 -12.10 6.03 0.72
CA HIS A 50 -12.05 7.46 1.03
C HIS A 50 -10.84 7.89 1.84
N LEU A 51 -9.76 7.11 1.77
CA LEU A 51 -8.49 7.47 2.40
C LEU A 51 -7.79 8.53 1.56
N LYS A 52 -7.03 9.39 2.21
CA LYS A 52 -6.39 10.52 1.55
C LYS A 52 -4.95 10.21 1.17
N PHE A 53 -4.63 10.32 -0.12
CA PHE A 53 -3.26 10.15 -0.59
C PHE A 53 -2.29 11.12 0.08
N SER A 54 -2.77 12.30 0.47
CA SER A 54 -1.94 13.31 1.15
C SER A 54 -1.44 12.85 2.50
N ARG A 55 -2.05 11.82 3.08
CA ARG A 55 -1.67 11.26 4.38
C ARG A 55 -0.78 10.03 4.25
N LEU A 56 -0.62 9.50 3.03
CA LEU A 56 0.17 8.29 2.78
C LEU A 56 1.64 8.68 2.59
N ASN A 57 2.46 8.44 3.61
CA ASN A 57 3.88 8.81 3.60
C ASN A 57 4.82 7.61 3.64
N HIS A 58 4.32 6.43 3.97
CA HIS A 58 5.15 5.24 4.12
C HIS A 58 4.50 4.04 3.46
N ILE A 59 5.26 3.30 2.66
CA ILE A 59 4.83 2.08 2.02
C ILE A 59 5.85 0.99 2.37
N PHE A 60 5.37 -0.12 2.93
CA PHE A 60 6.20 -1.26 3.33
C PHE A 60 5.83 -2.45 2.43
N ILE A 61 6.81 -3.01 1.75
CA ILE A 61 6.62 -4.21 0.93
C ILE A 61 7.28 -5.38 1.64
N SER A 62 6.48 -6.36 2.06
CA SER A 62 6.98 -7.51 2.81
C SER A 62 7.76 -8.48 1.95
N HIS A 63 7.36 -8.62 0.68
CA HIS A 63 8.02 -9.52 -0.29
C HIS A 63 8.01 -8.87 -1.66
N LEU A 64 9.09 -9.00 -2.43
CA LEU A 64 9.14 -8.50 -3.80
C LEU A 64 8.53 -9.49 -4.80
N HIS A 65 7.52 -10.25 -4.38
CA HIS A 65 6.70 -11.04 -5.28
C HIS A 65 5.59 -10.17 -5.86
N GLY A 66 5.13 -10.49 -7.06
CA GLY A 66 4.18 -9.65 -7.80
C GLY A 66 2.90 -9.36 -7.04
N ASP A 67 2.34 -10.34 -6.34
CA ASP A 67 1.12 -10.15 -5.59
C ASP A 67 1.26 -9.13 -4.45
N HIS A 68 2.49 -8.83 -4.02
CA HIS A 68 2.76 -7.84 -2.97
C HIS A 68 3.16 -6.46 -3.51
N CYS A 69 3.51 -6.34 -4.78
CA CYS A 69 4.07 -5.08 -5.28
C CYS A 69 3.61 -4.64 -6.68
N PHE A 70 2.81 -5.43 -7.40
CA PHE A 70 2.39 -5.07 -8.76
C PHE A 70 1.56 -3.78 -8.83
N GLY A 71 0.89 -3.39 -7.76
CA GLY A 71 0.15 -2.14 -7.73
C GLY A 71 1.02 -0.91 -7.50
N LEU A 72 2.30 -1.11 -7.19
CA LEU A 72 3.19 -0.03 -6.77
C LEU A 72 3.46 0.97 -7.88
N LEU A 73 3.68 0.50 -9.12
CA LEU A 73 3.94 1.38 -10.23
C LEU A 73 2.78 2.36 -10.47
N GLY A 74 1.54 1.85 -10.46
CA GLY A 74 0.36 2.69 -10.61
C GLY A 74 0.21 3.67 -9.47
N LEU A 75 0.44 3.22 -8.24
CA LEU A 75 0.36 4.08 -7.07
C LEU A 75 1.41 5.19 -7.11
N ILE A 76 2.66 4.87 -7.44
CA ILE A 76 3.74 5.85 -7.55
C ILE A 76 3.41 6.89 -8.61
N SER A 77 2.89 6.45 -9.75
CA SER A 77 2.47 7.36 -10.82
C SER A 77 1.39 8.31 -10.33
N THR A 78 0.39 7.81 -9.60
CA THR A 78 -0.69 8.63 -9.06
C THR A 78 -0.15 9.63 -8.04
N LEU A 79 0.73 9.20 -7.13
CA LEU A 79 1.33 10.09 -6.14
C LEU A 79 2.12 11.20 -6.82
N ASN A 80 2.84 10.88 -7.89
CA ASN A 80 3.59 11.86 -8.65
C ASN A 80 2.68 12.90 -9.30
N LEU A 81 1.56 12.45 -9.89
CA LEU A 81 0.57 13.35 -10.46
C LEU A 81 -0.05 14.29 -9.42
N LEU A 82 -0.14 13.83 -8.17
CA LEU A 82 -0.65 14.63 -7.06
C LEU A 82 0.43 15.51 -6.40
N GLY A 83 1.65 15.51 -6.95
CA GLY A 83 2.74 16.32 -6.42
C GLY A 83 3.36 15.76 -5.14
N ARG A 84 3.15 14.49 -4.83
CA ARG A 84 3.70 13.86 -3.63
C ARG A 84 5.12 13.40 -3.88
N THR A 85 6.08 14.01 -3.18
CA THR A 85 7.50 13.71 -3.35
C THR A 85 8.15 13.13 -2.09
N ALA A 86 7.42 13.08 -0.99
CA ALA A 86 7.98 12.70 0.31
C ALA A 86 7.51 11.34 0.82
N CYS A 87 6.92 10.50 -0.04
CA CYS A 87 6.52 9.15 0.36
C CYS A 87 7.74 8.23 0.37
N LEU A 88 7.93 7.50 1.47
CA LEU A 88 9.07 6.60 1.65
C LEU A 88 8.64 5.15 1.39
N LEU A 89 9.49 4.43 0.65
CA LEU A 89 9.27 3.02 0.33
C LEU A 89 10.30 2.16 1.06
N TYR A 90 9.83 1.13 1.74
CA TYR A 90 10.66 0.18 2.46
C TYR A 90 10.40 -1.23 1.95
N THR A 91 11.45 -2.01 1.72
CA THR A 91 11.32 -3.41 1.33
C THR A 91 12.06 -4.29 2.30
N SER A 92 11.49 -5.44 2.64
CA SER A 92 12.13 -6.37 3.56
C SER A 92 13.25 -7.16 2.90
N ASP A 93 13.26 -7.27 1.58
CA ASP A 93 14.30 -8.03 0.86
C ASP A 93 15.69 -7.44 1.08
N ALA A 94 15.77 -6.13 1.28
CA ALA A 94 17.04 -5.49 1.61
C ALA A 94 17.59 -6.00 2.95
N ALA A 95 16.71 -6.33 3.90
CA ALA A 95 17.11 -6.90 5.17
C ALA A 95 17.46 -8.37 5.02
N ASP A 96 16.72 -9.10 4.18
CA ASP A 96 16.99 -10.53 3.94
C ASP A 96 18.35 -10.75 3.28
N ASP A 97 18.76 -9.84 2.42
CA ASP A 97 20.07 -9.93 1.74
C ASP A 97 21.23 -9.76 2.71
N LEU A 98 20.99 -9.24 3.90
CA LEU A 98 22.02 -9.06 4.92
C LEU A 98 22.21 -10.29 5.79
N ILE A 99 21.38 -11.27 5.65
CA ILE A 99 21.43 -12.54 6.38
C ILE A 99 22.11 -13.59 5.53
#